data_bdeb5abd2f031b6e24f7ba2940b82471
#
_entry.id   bdeb5abd2f031b6e24f7ba2940b82471
#
_cell.length_a   1.000
_cell.length_b   1.000
_cell.length_c   1.000
_cell.angle_alpha   90.00
_cell.angle_beta   90.00
_cell.angle_gamma   90.00
#
_symmetry.space_group_name_H-M   'P 1'
#
loop_
_entity.id
_entity.type
_entity.pdbx_description
1 polymer ?
#
loop_
_entity_poly.entity_id
_entity_poly.type
_entity_poly.pdbx_seq_one_letter_code
_entity_poly.pdbx_strand_id
1 'polypeptide(L)'
;MPRNNAHELRSSRRRVIGALAVFVIALVLPLSAHPQAAAQQGTSKTESAFNPRDLSGLWFGGVGGGLRVQGKVAPMTPEGQARFDANTAELKSDRTISADPTFRCEPPGLPHIYGIGGYSIEFLQTPARILIFYESIHTFRTIWMDGRKRPEDADPLWMGFSVGRWEGNDLVVDTTGFNDKTWLNGAGYPHGEALHIIERFHRADLNHMQLDITIDDPKSYTMPWKMGVNFTLQPTWEFGESFCIPTNQESFKSQIIEQNDKDKPIPKN
;
A
#
# COMPACT_ATOMS: atom_id res chain seq x y z
N MET A 1 12.81 57.62 2.32
CA MET A 1 13.73 58.32 1.39
C MET A 1 14.21 57.34 0.36
N PRO A 2 14.06 57.69 -0.92
CA PRO A 2 14.23 56.77 -2.03
C PRO A 2 15.59 56.85 -2.70
N ARG A 3 15.93 55.88 -3.53
CA ARG A 3 16.70 56.14 -4.76
C ARG A 3 16.57 54.99 -5.75
N ASN A 4 15.89 55.37 -6.84
CA ASN A 4 15.90 54.77 -8.17
C ASN A 4 17.32 54.64 -8.73
N ASN A 5 17.53 53.64 -9.60
CA ASN A 5 18.30 53.86 -10.83
C ASN A 5 17.85 52.84 -11.89
N ALA A 6 17.15 53.42 -12.86
CA ALA A 6 16.91 52.85 -14.17
C ALA A 6 18.15 53.12 -15.05
N HIS A 7 18.56 52.15 -15.84
CA HIS A 7 19.43 52.37 -17.00
C HIS A 7 18.78 51.79 -18.25
N GLU A 8 18.17 52.68 -19.01
CA GLU A 8 17.95 52.52 -20.44
C GLU A 8 19.30 52.50 -21.16
N LEU A 9 19.45 51.69 -22.16
CA LEU A 9 20.37 51.92 -23.27
C LEU A 9 19.73 51.52 -24.60
N ARG A 10 19.57 52.56 -25.33
CA ARG A 10 19.09 52.78 -26.71
C ARG A 10 19.80 51.92 -27.75
N SER A 11 18.97 51.47 -28.65
CA SER A 11 19.03 51.39 -30.12
C SER A 11 20.34 51.82 -30.83
N SER A 12 20.80 50.96 -31.76
CA SER A 12 21.47 51.41 -32.97
C SER A 12 21.11 50.48 -34.16
N ARG A 13 20.26 51.03 -35.01
CA ARG A 13 20.01 50.49 -36.38
C ARG A 13 21.20 50.85 -37.25
N ARG A 14 21.82 49.88 -37.92
CA ARG A 14 22.55 50.11 -39.16
C ARG A 14 22.01 49.15 -40.24
N ARG A 15 21.34 49.76 -41.20
CA ARG A 15 21.00 49.16 -42.49
C ARG A 15 22.28 49.14 -43.33
N VAL A 16 22.63 48.00 -43.87
CA VAL A 16 23.52 47.91 -45.01
C VAL A 16 22.75 47.14 -46.10
N ILE A 17 22.46 47.90 -47.14
CA ILE A 17 21.91 47.37 -48.39
C ILE A 17 23.12 46.91 -49.23
N GLY A 18 23.12 45.72 -49.66
CA GLY A 18 24.08 45.17 -50.62
C GLY A 18 23.37 44.19 -51.53
N ALA A 19 23.27 44.55 -52.75
CA ALA A 19 22.55 43.85 -53.80
C ALA A 19 23.44 42.81 -54.50
N LEU A 20 22.74 41.90 -55.17
CA LEU A 20 23.15 41.04 -56.32
C LEU A 20 23.94 39.76 -56.01
N ALA A 21 23.40 38.63 -56.33
CA ALA A 21 23.44 37.96 -57.66
C ALA A 21 22.69 36.63 -57.59
N VAL A 22 21.69 36.50 -58.44
CA VAL A 22 20.95 35.26 -58.65
C VAL A 22 21.80 34.34 -59.51
N PHE A 23 22.27 33.25 -58.95
CA PHE A 23 22.73 32.09 -59.73
C PHE A 23 21.75 30.94 -59.51
N VAL A 24 20.84 30.73 -60.47
CA VAL A 24 19.98 29.56 -60.51
C VAL A 24 20.82 28.40 -61.09
N ILE A 25 21.34 27.57 -60.27
CA ILE A 25 21.84 26.26 -60.67
C ILE A 25 20.72 25.24 -60.41
N ALA A 26 20.00 24.89 -61.43
CA ALA A 26 19.05 23.78 -61.40
C ALA A 26 19.83 22.45 -61.28
N LEU A 27 20.01 21.98 -60.04
CA LEU A 27 20.53 20.64 -59.78
C LEU A 27 19.37 19.64 -59.86
N VAL A 28 19.22 18.97 -60.96
CA VAL A 28 18.28 17.84 -61.14
C VAL A 28 18.86 16.66 -60.37
N LEU A 29 18.39 16.45 -59.16
CA LEU A 29 18.68 15.23 -58.42
C LEU A 29 17.69 14.13 -58.83
N PRO A 30 18.14 12.92 -59.14
CA PRO A 30 17.23 11.80 -59.37
C PRO A 30 16.52 11.42 -58.10
N LEU A 31 15.18 11.40 -58.12
CA LEU A 31 14.34 10.85 -57.08
C LEU A 31 14.56 9.34 -57.00
N SER A 32 15.51 8.89 -56.19
CA SER A 32 15.63 7.48 -55.85
C SER A 32 14.47 7.17 -54.89
N ALA A 33 13.41 6.59 -55.43
CA ALA A 33 12.35 5.99 -54.63
C ALA A 33 12.92 4.82 -53.85
N HIS A 34 13.26 5.06 -52.58
CA HIS A 34 13.52 3.98 -51.66
C HIS A 34 12.17 3.39 -51.26
N PRO A 35 11.94 2.08 -51.43
CA PRO A 35 10.77 1.47 -50.84
C PRO A 35 10.97 1.53 -49.33
N GLN A 36 10.23 2.39 -48.64
CA GLN A 36 10.05 2.29 -47.18
C GLN A 36 9.34 0.96 -46.94
N ALA A 37 10.13 -0.06 -46.62
CA ALA A 37 9.63 -1.24 -45.95
C ALA A 37 9.06 -0.76 -44.62
N ALA A 38 7.74 -0.60 -44.57
CA ALA A 38 7.01 -0.45 -43.32
C ALA A 38 7.29 -1.71 -42.52
N ALA A 39 8.27 -1.61 -41.63
CA ALA A 39 8.44 -2.57 -40.57
C ALA A 39 7.18 -2.46 -39.70
N GLN A 40 6.19 -3.28 -40.03
CA GLN A 40 5.13 -3.63 -39.08
C GLN A 40 5.83 -4.36 -37.93
N GLN A 41 6.26 -3.59 -36.92
CA GLN A 41 6.49 -4.12 -35.61
C GLN A 41 5.11 -4.54 -35.05
N GLY A 42 4.66 -5.68 -35.49
CA GLY A 42 3.70 -6.46 -34.76
C GLY A 42 4.33 -6.79 -33.43
N THR A 43 4.08 -5.97 -32.39
CA THR A 43 4.23 -6.38 -31.02
C THR A 43 3.20 -7.48 -30.80
N SER A 44 3.55 -8.69 -31.17
CA SER A 44 2.95 -9.88 -30.63
C SER A 44 3.18 -9.77 -29.13
N LYS A 45 2.18 -9.24 -28.42
CA LYS A 45 2.05 -9.45 -26.98
C LYS A 45 1.89 -10.95 -26.84
N THR A 46 3.01 -11.66 -26.67
CA THR A 46 2.99 -13.04 -26.22
C THR A 46 2.23 -12.96 -24.90
N GLU A 47 0.99 -13.41 -24.88
CA GLU A 47 0.25 -13.59 -23.63
C GLU A 47 1.14 -14.48 -22.77
N SER A 48 1.76 -13.88 -21.75
CA SER A 48 2.61 -14.63 -20.83
C SER A 48 1.71 -15.71 -20.22
N ALA A 49 2.07 -16.97 -20.42
CA ALA A 49 1.34 -18.09 -19.87
C ALA A 49 1.18 -17.85 -18.37
N PHE A 50 -0.03 -18.03 -17.85
CA PHE A 50 -0.32 -17.87 -16.43
C PHE A 50 0.63 -18.70 -15.58
N ASN A 51 1.34 -18.04 -14.67
CA ASN A 51 2.19 -18.67 -13.67
C ASN A 51 1.59 -18.43 -12.28
N PRO A 52 1.06 -19.44 -11.60
CA PRO A 52 0.44 -19.27 -10.28
C PRO A 52 1.44 -18.88 -9.18
N ARG A 53 2.75 -19.04 -9.40
CA ARG A 53 3.79 -18.60 -8.46
C ARG A 53 4.29 -17.18 -8.73
N ASP A 54 3.83 -16.53 -9.77
CA ASP A 54 4.12 -15.12 -10.00
C ASP A 54 3.02 -14.27 -9.36
N LEU A 55 3.29 -13.69 -8.20
CA LEU A 55 2.39 -12.79 -7.50
C LEU A 55 2.67 -11.32 -7.83
N SER A 56 3.64 -11.03 -8.72
CA SER A 56 4.04 -9.67 -9.07
C SER A 56 2.86 -8.84 -9.58
N GLY A 57 2.88 -7.56 -9.25
CA GLY A 57 1.89 -6.58 -9.68
C GLY A 57 1.08 -5.98 -8.54
N LEU A 58 0.13 -5.14 -8.92
CA LEU A 58 -0.71 -4.36 -8.04
C LEU A 58 -2.03 -5.07 -7.80
N TRP A 59 -2.37 -5.29 -6.54
CA TRP A 59 -3.55 -6.04 -6.13
C TRP A 59 -4.46 -5.19 -5.24
N PHE A 60 -5.76 -5.34 -5.42
CA PHE A 60 -6.76 -4.60 -4.69
C PHE A 60 -7.74 -5.53 -3.96
N GLY A 61 -7.86 -5.37 -2.64
CA GLY A 61 -8.74 -6.16 -1.78
C GLY A 61 -10.18 -5.64 -1.68
N GLY A 62 -10.49 -4.55 -2.40
CA GLY A 62 -11.81 -3.93 -2.41
C GLY A 62 -11.96 -2.75 -1.46
N VAL A 63 -13.05 -2.00 -1.63
CA VAL A 63 -13.43 -0.91 -0.73
C VAL A 63 -13.76 -1.49 0.65
N GLY A 64 -13.09 -0.98 1.69
CA GLY A 64 -13.15 -1.56 3.04
C GLY A 64 -12.11 -2.64 3.31
N GLY A 65 -11.08 -2.79 2.43
CA GLY A 65 -9.92 -3.66 2.60
C GLY A 65 -10.14 -5.14 2.41
N GLY A 66 -11.39 -5.61 2.36
CA GLY A 66 -11.68 -7.02 2.08
C GLY A 66 -11.36 -8.03 3.18
N LEU A 67 -10.63 -7.64 4.25
CA LEU A 67 -10.28 -8.54 5.36
C LEU A 67 -11.54 -9.00 6.11
N ARG A 68 -11.75 -10.29 6.18
CA ARG A 68 -12.95 -10.89 6.78
C ARG A 68 -12.58 -12.05 7.70
N VAL A 69 -13.31 -12.19 8.79
CA VAL A 69 -13.28 -13.39 9.63
C VAL A 69 -13.88 -14.54 8.83
N GLN A 70 -13.15 -15.65 8.75
CA GLN A 70 -13.62 -16.88 8.14
C GLN A 70 -14.19 -17.81 9.23
N GLY A 71 -15.50 -18.03 9.19
CA GLY A 71 -16.19 -18.79 10.22
C GLY A 71 -16.46 -17.95 11.48
N LYS A 72 -15.97 -18.41 12.63
CA LYS A 72 -16.13 -17.74 13.92
C LYS A 72 -14.78 -17.36 14.50
N VAL A 73 -14.71 -16.22 15.16
CA VAL A 73 -13.57 -15.89 16.04
C VAL A 73 -13.50 -16.93 17.15
N ALA A 74 -12.29 -17.39 17.46
CA ALA A 74 -12.10 -18.30 18.58
C ALA A 74 -12.51 -17.63 19.91
N PRO A 75 -13.00 -18.40 20.88
CA PRO A 75 -13.23 -17.87 22.20
C PRO A 75 -11.94 -17.26 22.76
N MET A 76 -12.08 -16.08 23.34
CA MET A 76 -10.94 -15.38 23.94
C MET A 76 -10.61 -15.99 25.31
N THR A 77 -9.34 -15.89 25.68
CA THR A 77 -8.93 -16.07 27.08
C THR A 77 -9.46 -14.91 27.91
N PRO A 78 -9.46 -15.00 29.25
CA PRO A 78 -9.83 -13.86 30.12
C PRO A 78 -8.99 -12.61 29.84
N GLU A 79 -7.68 -12.77 29.55
CA GLU A 79 -6.80 -11.67 29.16
C GLU A 79 -7.19 -11.07 27.82
N GLY A 80 -7.40 -11.90 26.81
CA GLY A 80 -7.83 -11.47 25.48
C GLY A 80 -9.17 -10.73 25.54
N GLN A 81 -10.14 -11.24 26.32
CA GLN A 81 -11.45 -10.60 26.49
C GLN A 81 -11.32 -9.21 27.14
N ALA A 82 -10.53 -9.09 28.21
CA ALA A 82 -10.33 -7.82 28.87
C ALA A 82 -9.71 -6.76 27.96
N ARG A 83 -8.73 -7.16 27.13
CA ARG A 83 -8.11 -6.27 26.11
C ARG A 83 -9.12 -5.90 25.01
N PHE A 84 -9.91 -6.85 24.53
CA PHE A 84 -10.96 -6.60 23.54
C PHE A 84 -12.02 -5.62 24.07
N ASP A 85 -12.47 -5.80 25.31
CA ASP A 85 -13.45 -4.93 25.95
C ASP A 85 -12.90 -3.49 26.09
N ALA A 86 -11.64 -3.34 26.48
CA ALA A 86 -10.96 -2.05 26.53
C ALA A 86 -10.91 -1.37 25.15
N ASN A 87 -10.44 -2.10 24.12
CA ASN A 87 -10.36 -1.59 22.75
C ASN A 87 -11.73 -1.16 22.21
N THR A 88 -12.76 -1.97 22.45
CA THR A 88 -14.14 -1.67 21.96
C THR A 88 -14.81 -0.55 22.77
N ALA A 89 -14.52 -0.40 24.04
CA ALA A 89 -14.99 0.73 24.84
C ALA A 89 -14.40 2.05 24.29
N GLU A 90 -13.14 2.06 23.95
CA GLU A 90 -12.47 3.21 23.36
C GLU A 90 -13.04 3.57 21.98
N LEU A 91 -13.27 2.59 21.10
CA LEU A 91 -13.93 2.79 19.81
C LEU A 91 -15.33 3.42 19.94
N LYS A 92 -16.04 3.17 21.04
CA LYS A 92 -17.36 3.74 21.31
C LYS A 92 -17.30 5.14 21.90
N SER A 93 -16.26 5.44 22.67
CA SER A 93 -16.13 6.72 23.38
C SER A 93 -15.71 7.86 22.45
N ASP A 94 -14.72 7.64 21.62
CA ASP A 94 -14.22 8.62 20.65
C ASP A 94 -13.35 7.94 19.58
N ARG A 95 -13.88 7.86 18.36
CA ARG A 95 -13.12 7.31 17.21
C ARG A 95 -11.86 8.11 16.88
N THR A 96 -11.79 9.37 17.30
CA THR A 96 -10.65 10.24 16.98
C THR A 96 -9.46 10.04 17.95
N ILE A 97 -9.68 9.35 19.08
CA ILE A 97 -8.66 9.06 20.10
C ILE A 97 -8.45 7.55 20.24
N SER A 98 -8.88 6.76 19.27
CA SER A 98 -8.80 5.29 19.31
C SER A 98 -7.38 4.80 19.59
N ALA A 99 -7.27 3.77 20.45
CA ALA A 99 -6.03 3.01 20.65
C ALA A 99 -5.55 2.29 19.38
N ASP A 100 -6.37 2.23 18.35
CA ASP A 100 -5.93 1.74 17.05
C ASP A 100 -4.77 2.60 16.53
N PRO A 101 -3.57 2.03 16.35
CA PRO A 101 -2.37 2.77 15.94
C PRO A 101 -2.53 3.47 14.59
N THR A 102 -3.43 3.01 13.73
CA THR A 102 -3.69 3.63 12.42
C THR A 102 -4.18 5.07 12.54
N PHE A 103 -4.88 5.42 13.61
CA PHE A 103 -5.31 6.80 13.87
C PHE A 103 -4.18 7.72 14.31
N ARG A 104 -3.02 7.16 14.64
CA ARG A 104 -1.79 7.91 14.98
C ARG A 104 -0.72 7.83 13.90
N CYS A 105 -1.08 7.33 12.71
CA CYS A 105 -0.13 7.06 11.62
C CYS A 105 0.96 6.03 11.98
N GLU A 106 0.72 5.21 12.98
CA GLU A 106 1.57 4.08 13.32
C GLU A 106 1.24 2.87 12.40
N PRO A 107 2.15 1.93 12.20
CA PRO A 107 1.88 0.75 11.41
C PRO A 107 0.71 -0.06 11.97
N PRO A 108 -0.26 -0.48 11.16
CA PRO A 108 -1.44 -1.22 11.62
C PRO A 108 -1.12 -2.65 12.07
N GLY A 109 0.04 -3.17 11.71
CA GLY A 109 0.38 -4.57 11.93
C GLY A 109 -0.32 -5.54 10.96
N LEU A 110 -0.06 -6.83 11.17
CA LEU A 110 -0.74 -7.91 10.45
C LEU A 110 -1.82 -8.54 11.34
N PRO A 111 -2.92 -8.98 10.72
CA PRO A 111 -3.32 -8.82 9.32
C PRO A 111 -4.09 -7.52 9.08
N HIS A 112 -4.18 -6.61 10.05
CA HIS A 112 -5.00 -5.40 9.98
C HIS A 112 -4.71 -4.56 8.72
N ILE A 113 -3.45 -4.50 8.27
CA ILE A 113 -3.06 -3.73 7.07
C ILE A 113 -3.85 -4.14 5.82
N TYR A 114 -4.28 -5.39 5.70
CA TYR A 114 -5.14 -5.86 4.63
C TYR A 114 -6.60 -5.41 4.77
N GLY A 115 -6.98 -4.94 5.95
CA GLY A 115 -8.31 -4.44 6.27
C GLY A 115 -8.48 -2.94 6.06
N ILE A 116 -7.40 -2.21 5.78
CA ILE A 116 -7.44 -0.78 5.50
C ILE A 116 -7.94 -0.58 4.07
N GLY A 117 -9.18 -0.12 3.95
CA GLY A 117 -9.88 -0.08 2.66
C GLY A 117 -9.45 1.06 1.75
N GLY A 118 -9.61 0.83 0.45
CA GLY A 118 -9.37 1.84 -0.58
C GLY A 118 -7.91 1.91 -1.06
N TYR A 119 -7.04 1.04 -0.55
CA TYR A 119 -5.62 1.02 -0.88
C TYR A 119 -5.23 -0.28 -1.55
N SER A 120 -4.23 -0.20 -2.42
CA SER A 120 -3.63 -1.33 -3.12
C SER A 120 -2.40 -1.86 -2.40
N ILE A 121 -2.01 -3.08 -2.77
CA ILE A 121 -0.73 -3.67 -2.38
C ILE A 121 0.03 -4.12 -3.63
N GLU A 122 1.34 -4.00 -3.62
CA GLU A 122 2.19 -4.41 -4.74
C GLU A 122 3.20 -5.46 -4.31
N PHE A 123 3.29 -6.53 -5.09
CA PHE A 123 4.28 -7.58 -4.87
C PHE A 123 5.46 -7.41 -5.82
N LEU A 124 6.67 -7.39 -5.26
CA LEU A 124 7.92 -7.52 -5.99
C LEU A 124 8.64 -8.80 -5.57
N GLN A 125 8.84 -9.70 -6.51
CA GLN A 125 9.42 -11.01 -6.25
C GLN A 125 10.87 -11.10 -6.72
N THR A 126 11.71 -11.67 -5.84
CA THR A 126 13.05 -12.15 -6.19
C THR A 126 13.23 -13.57 -5.63
N PRO A 127 14.23 -14.33 -6.09
CA PRO A 127 14.47 -15.67 -5.53
C PRO A 127 14.78 -15.67 -4.03
N ALA A 128 15.37 -14.59 -3.49
CA ALA A 128 15.79 -14.52 -2.09
C ALA A 128 14.71 -13.94 -1.17
N ARG A 129 13.80 -13.13 -1.70
CA ARG A 129 12.77 -12.44 -0.91
C ARG A 129 11.63 -11.95 -1.78
N ILE A 130 10.47 -11.79 -1.15
CA ILE A 130 9.32 -11.07 -1.70
C ILE A 130 9.13 -9.80 -0.88
N LEU A 131 8.94 -8.68 -1.54
CA LEU A 131 8.56 -7.42 -0.93
C LEU A 131 7.08 -7.18 -1.22
N ILE A 132 6.32 -6.85 -0.19
CA ILE A 132 4.95 -6.38 -0.34
C ILE A 132 4.94 -4.91 0.07
N PHE A 133 4.63 -4.04 -0.88
CA PHE A 133 4.40 -2.62 -0.63
C PHE A 133 2.93 -2.39 -0.34
N TYR A 134 2.64 -1.56 0.64
CA TYR A 134 1.29 -1.18 1.02
C TYR A 134 1.14 0.32 0.76
N GLU A 135 0.20 0.66 -0.11
CA GLU A 135 -0.12 2.06 -0.43
C GLU A 135 -0.60 2.82 0.82
N SER A 136 -1.38 2.15 1.67
CA SER A 136 -1.73 2.66 2.98
C SER A 136 -0.48 2.91 3.83
N ILE A 137 -0.37 4.11 4.40
CA ILE A 137 0.76 4.57 5.24
C ILE A 137 2.16 4.42 4.61
N HIS A 138 2.23 4.10 3.33
CA HIS A 138 3.48 4.03 2.55
C HIS A 138 4.55 3.14 3.18
N THR A 139 4.16 1.94 3.56
CA THR A 139 5.05 0.97 4.23
C THR A 139 5.28 -0.26 3.37
N PHE A 140 6.24 -1.07 3.78
CA PHE A 140 6.53 -2.34 3.11
C PHE A 140 6.84 -3.45 4.10
N ARG A 141 6.74 -4.68 3.64
CA ARG A 141 7.08 -5.89 4.37
C ARG A 141 8.01 -6.76 3.55
N THR A 142 9.00 -7.35 4.19
CA THR A 142 9.91 -8.33 3.58
C THR A 142 9.52 -9.73 4.02
N ILE A 143 9.32 -10.63 3.05
CA ILE A 143 9.18 -12.06 3.26
C ILE A 143 10.46 -12.73 2.78
N TRP A 144 11.20 -13.36 3.67
CA TRP A 144 12.44 -14.05 3.35
C TRP A 144 12.15 -15.43 2.78
N MET A 145 12.74 -15.74 1.61
CA MET A 145 12.50 -16.99 0.87
C MET A 145 13.68 -17.99 0.99
N ASP A 146 14.67 -17.67 1.82
CA ASP A 146 15.90 -18.45 2.00
C ASP A 146 15.87 -19.38 3.23
N GLY A 147 14.72 -19.47 3.91
CA GLY A 147 14.52 -20.35 5.06
C GLY A 147 15.23 -19.91 6.34
N ARG A 148 15.73 -18.67 6.40
CA ARG A 148 16.38 -18.13 7.61
C ARG A 148 15.42 -18.14 8.80
N LYS A 149 15.99 -18.21 9.99
CA LYS A 149 15.25 -18.03 11.24
C LYS A 149 15.32 -16.57 11.69
N ARG A 150 14.30 -16.15 12.46
CA ARG A 150 14.37 -14.89 13.19
C ARG A 150 15.52 -14.97 14.19
N PRO A 151 16.39 -13.95 14.30
CA PRO A 151 17.39 -13.88 15.38
C PRO A 151 16.70 -13.93 16.75
N GLU A 152 17.29 -14.65 17.71
CA GLU A 152 16.68 -14.83 19.04
C GLU A 152 16.62 -13.53 19.83
N ASP A 153 17.59 -12.65 19.61
CA ASP A 153 17.74 -11.34 20.26
C ASP A 153 17.10 -10.18 19.49
N ALA A 154 16.36 -10.48 18.39
CA ALA A 154 15.73 -9.42 17.61
C ALA A 154 14.56 -8.78 18.36
N ASP A 155 14.48 -7.45 18.31
CA ASP A 155 13.34 -6.71 18.86
C ASP A 155 12.01 -7.10 18.20
N PRO A 156 10.90 -7.04 18.94
CA PRO A 156 9.56 -7.21 18.40
C PRO A 156 9.23 -6.12 17.36
N LEU A 157 8.59 -6.52 16.26
CA LEU A 157 8.30 -5.65 15.12
C LEU A 157 6.80 -5.42 14.96
N TRP A 158 6.42 -4.29 14.33
CA TRP A 158 5.03 -3.99 14.00
C TRP A 158 4.42 -5.00 13.01
N MET A 159 5.19 -5.39 11.99
CA MET A 159 4.76 -6.30 10.93
C MET A 159 5.29 -7.74 11.14
N GLY A 160 5.96 -7.99 12.27
CA GLY A 160 6.60 -9.26 12.54
C GLY A 160 7.77 -9.57 11.60
N PHE A 161 8.39 -10.73 11.82
CA PHE A 161 9.44 -11.30 10.99
C PHE A 161 8.86 -12.44 10.16
N SER A 162 8.91 -12.33 8.84
CA SER A 162 8.22 -13.19 7.90
C SER A 162 9.18 -14.06 7.10
N VAL A 163 8.92 -15.36 7.08
CA VAL A 163 9.65 -16.35 6.28
C VAL A 163 8.66 -17.09 5.39
N GLY A 164 8.93 -17.11 4.09
CA GLY A 164 8.08 -17.74 3.09
C GLY A 164 8.66 -19.02 2.53
N ARG A 165 7.78 -19.88 2.05
CA ARG A 165 8.10 -21.07 1.25
C ARG A 165 6.99 -21.34 0.25
N TRP A 166 7.35 -22.01 -0.84
CA TRP A 166 6.35 -22.47 -1.80
C TRP A 166 5.89 -23.89 -1.44
N GLU A 167 4.58 -24.06 -1.30
CA GLU A 167 3.92 -25.36 -1.18
C GLU A 167 3.04 -25.59 -2.42
N GLY A 168 3.55 -26.38 -3.37
CA GLY A 168 2.90 -26.44 -4.68
C GLY A 168 2.90 -25.07 -5.36
N ASN A 169 1.72 -24.53 -5.62
CA ASN A 169 1.51 -23.21 -6.23
C ASN A 169 1.20 -22.12 -5.22
N ASP A 170 1.11 -22.46 -3.94
CA ASP A 170 0.80 -21.51 -2.89
C ASP A 170 2.06 -20.96 -2.23
N LEU A 171 2.11 -19.66 -2.00
CA LEU A 171 3.09 -19.05 -1.10
C LEU A 171 2.56 -19.16 0.32
N VAL A 172 3.27 -19.90 1.17
CA VAL A 172 3.00 -20.00 2.61
C VAL A 172 4.00 -19.15 3.36
N VAL A 173 3.51 -18.25 4.18
CA VAL A 173 4.33 -17.31 4.97
C VAL A 173 4.07 -17.53 6.44
N ASP A 174 5.14 -17.76 7.17
CA ASP A 174 5.19 -17.88 8.62
C ASP A 174 5.69 -16.57 9.21
N THR A 175 4.93 -15.95 10.13
CA THR A 175 5.28 -14.67 10.74
C THR A 175 5.15 -14.72 12.24
N THR A 176 6.25 -14.35 12.92
CA THR A 176 6.36 -14.27 14.38
C THR A 176 7.10 -13.01 14.80
N GLY A 177 7.29 -12.77 16.09
CA GLY A 177 8.06 -11.65 16.59
C GLY A 177 7.36 -10.30 16.44
N PHE A 178 6.06 -10.30 16.67
CA PHE A 178 5.26 -9.10 16.74
C PHE A 178 5.46 -8.36 18.05
N ASN A 179 5.33 -7.03 18.03
CA ASN A 179 5.03 -6.28 19.24
C ASN A 179 3.52 -6.42 19.55
N ASP A 180 3.09 -5.97 20.74
CA ASP A 180 1.70 -6.05 21.17
C ASP A 180 0.90 -4.75 21.00
N LYS A 181 1.39 -3.86 20.10
CA LYS A 181 0.89 -2.48 19.94
C LYS A 181 -0.18 -2.33 18.88
N THR A 182 -0.59 -3.42 18.21
CA THR A 182 -1.54 -3.37 17.11
C THR A 182 -2.80 -4.18 17.40
N TRP A 183 -3.79 -4.02 16.54
CA TRP A 183 -4.99 -4.85 16.53
C TRP A 183 -4.98 -5.79 15.33
N LEU A 184 -5.70 -6.90 15.42
CA LEU A 184 -5.84 -7.81 14.28
C LEU A 184 -6.78 -7.27 13.18
N ASN A 185 -7.64 -6.32 13.53
CA ASN A 185 -8.50 -5.58 12.59
C ASN A 185 -9.11 -4.35 13.27
N GLY A 186 -9.80 -3.51 12.49
CA GLY A 186 -10.46 -2.30 12.97
C GLY A 186 -11.64 -2.51 13.93
N ALA A 187 -11.99 -3.77 14.27
CA ALA A 187 -12.99 -4.08 15.28
C ALA A 187 -12.39 -4.24 16.69
N GLY A 188 -11.06 -4.07 16.85
CA GLY A 188 -10.40 -4.09 18.14
C GLY A 188 -9.97 -5.47 18.63
N TYR A 189 -9.92 -6.49 17.75
CA TYR A 189 -9.44 -7.81 18.14
C TYR A 189 -7.97 -7.73 18.59
N PRO A 190 -7.66 -8.09 19.85
CA PRO A 190 -6.32 -7.94 20.42
C PRO A 190 -5.39 -9.07 20.00
N HIS A 191 -4.10 -8.84 20.17
CA HIS A 191 -3.07 -9.87 20.20
C HIS A 191 -1.94 -9.48 21.15
N GLY A 192 -1.04 -10.42 21.43
CA GLY A 192 0.18 -10.20 22.20
C GLY A 192 1.43 -10.48 21.36
N GLU A 193 2.59 -10.44 22.02
CA GLU A 193 3.88 -10.80 21.39
C GLU A 193 3.99 -12.29 21.03
N ALA A 194 3.10 -13.14 21.61
CA ALA A 194 3.02 -14.55 21.28
C ALA A 194 2.30 -14.83 19.95
N LEU A 195 1.81 -13.79 19.26
CA LEU A 195 1.12 -13.92 18.00
C LEU A 195 1.99 -14.63 16.96
N HIS A 196 1.41 -15.66 16.36
CA HIS A 196 1.91 -16.37 15.18
C HIS A 196 0.86 -16.29 14.08
N ILE A 197 1.26 -15.82 12.92
CA ILE A 197 0.40 -15.72 11.74
C ILE A 197 0.94 -16.65 10.67
N ILE A 198 0.06 -17.49 10.11
CA ILE A 198 0.33 -18.26 8.91
C ILE A 198 -0.55 -17.74 7.80
N GLU A 199 0.05 -17.26 6.72
CA GLU A 199 -0.61 -16.74 5.55
C GLU A 199 -0.40 -17.68 4.38
N ARG A 200 -1.46 -17.94 3.61
CA ARG A 200 -1.41 -18.72 2.38
C ARG A 200 -1.98 -17.91 1.24
N PHE A 201 -1.10 -17.51 0.32
CA PHE A 201 -1.49 -16.81 -0.90
C PHE A 201 -1.66 -17.84 -2.02
N HIS A 202 -2.85 -17.91 -2.56
CA HIS A 202 -3.23 -18.77 -3.67
C HIS A 202 -3.66 -17.90 -4.85
N ARG A 203 -2.87 -17.87 -5.93
CA ARG A 203 -3.26 -17.20 -7.17
C ARG A 203 -4.08 -18.15 -8.01
N ALA A 204 -5.41 -17.99 -7.98
CA ALA A 204 -6.37 -18.88 -8.61
C ALA A 204 -6.33 -18.80 -10.15
N ASP A 205 -6.14 -17.58 -10.67
CA ASP A 205 -6.05 -17.29 -12.11
C ASP A 205 -5.24 -16.02 -12.36
N LEU A 206 -5.28 -15.50 -13.58
CA LEU A 206 -4.52 -14.30 -13.96
C LEU A 206 -4.87 -13.09 -13.08
N ASN A 207 -6.14 -12.94 -12.70
CA ASN A 207 -6.67 -11.72 -12.10
C ASN A 207 -7.07 -11.87 -10.63
N HIS A 208 -7.09 -13.10 -10.08
CA HIS A 208 -7.59 -13.35 -8.74
C HIS A 208 -6.58 -14.07 -7.86
N MET A 209 -6.42 -13.53 -6.65
CA MET A 209 -5.60 -14.13 -5.61
C MET A 209 -6.39 -14.15 -4.30
N GLN A 210 -6.40 -15.30 -3.64
CA GLN A 210 -6.97 -15.50 -2.32
C GLN A 210 -5.86 -15.53 -1.28
N LEU A 211 -6.08 -14.89 -0.15
CA LEU A 211 -5.25 -14.96 1.03
C LEU A 211 -6.04 -15.56 2.17
N ASP A 212 -5.60 -16.71 2.66
CA ASP A 212 -6.07 -17.33 3.89
C ASP A 212 -5.08 -17.07 5.01
N ILE A 213 -5.57 -16.61 6.17
CA ILE A 213 -4.77 -16.18 7.31
C ILE A 213 -5.19 -17.00 8.52
N THR A 214 -4.27 -17.71 9.14
CA THR A 214 -4.47 -18.36 10.43
C THR A 214 -3.85 -17.48 11.53
N ILE A 215 -4.64 -17.17 12.52
CA ILE A 215 -4.27 -16.43 13.73
C ILE A 215 -4.09 -17.42 14.86
N ASP A 216 -2.92 -17.47 15.44
CA ASP A 216 -2.60 -18.29 16.60
C ASP A 216 -1.92 -17.41 17.67
N ASP A 217 -2.66 -17.08 18.71
CA ASP A 217 -2.15 -16.35 19.88
C ASP A 217 -2.76 -16.94 21.14
N PRO A 218 -2.06 -17.87 21.77
CA PRO A 218 -2.58 -18.61 22.93
C PRO A 218 -2.78 -17.74 24.19
N LYS A 219 -2.24 -16.53 24.23
CA LYS A 219 -2.51 -15.57 25.30
C LYS A 219 -3.85 -14.87 25.10
N SER A 220 -4.24 -14.62 23.86
CA SER A 220 -5.48 -13.90 23.55
C SER A 220 -6.64 -14.84 23.20
N TYR A 221 -6.38 -16.02 22.62
CA TYR A 221 -7.41 -16.95 22.13
C TYR A 221 -7.16 -18.38 22.60
N THR A 222 -8.24 -19.12 22.82
CA THR A 222 -8.19 -20.51 23.30
C THR A 222 -7.83 -21.52 22.22
N MET A 223 -7.90 -21.13 20.93
CA MET A 223 -7.55 -21.94 19.77
C MET A 223 -7.26 -21.04 18.56
N PRO A 224 -6.53 -21.52 17.54
CA PRO A 224 -6.37 -20.77 16.30
C PRO A 224 -7.69 -20.52 15.57
N TRP A 225 -7.77 -19.40 14.86
CA TRP A 225 -8.91 -19.01 14.05
C TRP A 225 -8.46 -18.36 12.74
N LYS A 226 -9.40 -18.04 11.84
CA LYS A 226 -9.05 -17.65 10.48
C LYS A 226 -9.64 -16.33 10.06
N MET A 227 -8.87 -15.65 9.24
CA MET A 227 -9.27 -14.49 8.43
C MET A 227 -8.90 -14.73 6.97
N GLY A 228 -9.36 -13.87 6.07
CA GLY A 228 -8.98 -13.95 4.68
C GLY A 228 -9.32 -12.70 3.89
N VAL A 229 -8.70 -12.61 2.71
CA VAL A 229 -8.90 -11.53 1.74
C VAL A 229 -8.94 -12.13 0.34
N ASN A 230 -9.80 -11.59 -0.52
CA ASN A 230 -9.76 -11.85 -1.96
C ASN A 230 -9.23 -10.61 -2.67
N PHE A 231 -8.21 -10.77 -3.48
CA PHE A 231 -7.58 -9.71 -4.25
C PHE A 231 -7.89 -9.85 -5.72
N THR A 232 -8.02 -8.69 -6.39
CA THR A 232 -8.13 -8.59 -7.85
C THR A 232 -6.93 -7.82 -8.38
N LEU A 233 -6.27 -8.35 -9.43
CA LEU A 233 -5.14 -7.71 -10.09
C LEU A 233 -5.60 -6.42 -10.78
N GLN A 234 -4.80 -5.38 -10.67
CA GLN A 234 -5.05 -4.06 -11.28
C GLN A 234 -3.94 -3.71 -12.28
N PRO A 235 -3.97 -4.25 -13.50
CA PRO A 235 -2.84 -4.17 -14.42
C PRO A 235 -2.61 -2.77 -15.02
N THR A 236 -3.56 -1.86 -14.85
CA THR A 236 -3.51 -0.48 -15.38
C THR A 236 -3.39 0.58 -14.29
N TRP A 237 -3.40 0.18 -13.02
CA TRP A 237 -3.24 1.11 -11.92
C TRP A 237 -1.77 1.38 -11.66
N GLU A 238 -1.51 2.55 -11.13
CA GLU A 238 -0.21 2.92 -10.60
C GLU A 238 -0.28 2.94 -9.08
N PHE A 239 0.85 2.63 -8.44
CA PHE A 239 0.96 2.68 -6.99
C PHE A 239 0.93 4.14 -6.55
N GLY A 240 -0.07 4.52 -5.75
CA GLY A 240 -0.30 5.90 -5.34
C GLY A 240 0.58 6.34 -4.16
N GLU A 241 0.71 7.64 -4.01
CA GLU A 241 1.29 8.23 -2.80
C GLU A 241 0.18 8.47 -1.76
N SER A 242 0.22 7.69 -0.67
CA SER A 242 -0.68 7.87 0.47
C SER A 242 0.12 8.01 1.75
N PHE A 243 0.31 9.25 2.20
CA PHE A 243 1.00 9.54 3.44
C PHE A 243 0.00 9.83 4.57
N CYS A 244 0.16 9.13 5.66
CA CYS A 244 -0.47 9.49 6.91
C CYS A 244 0.39 10.56 7.61
N ILE A 245 -0.17 11.74 7.82
CA ILE A 245 0.53 12.84 8.52
C ILE A 245 -0.28 13.16 9.78
N PRO A 246 0.29 13.05 10.99
CA PRO A 246 -0.42 13.28 12.25
C PRO A 246 -1.11 14.64 12.32
N THR A 247 -0.49 15.69 11.78
CA THR A 247 -1.07 17.05 11.72
C THR A 247 -2.35 17.12 10.87
N ASN A 248 -2.47 16.29 9.83
CA ASN A 248 -3.70 16.23 9.04
C ASN A 248 -4.84 15.59 9.82
N GLN A 249 -4.54 14.64 10.68
CA GLN A 249 -5.52 14.02 11.58
C GLN A 249 -5.96 14.99 12.68
N GLU A 250 -5.07 15.80 13.23
CA GLU A 250 -5.41 16.84 14.19
C GLU A 250 -6.30 17.92 13.55
N SER A 251 -5.99 18.34 12.32
CA SER A 251 -6.84 19.26 11.56
C SER A 251 -8.23 18.68 11.29
N PHE A 252 -8.31 17.39 10.97
CA PHE A 252 -9.57 16.70 10.76
C PHE A 252 -10.37 16.56 12.06
N LYS A 253 -9.69 16.26 13.18
CA LYS A 253 -10.30 16.25 14.52
C LYS A 253 -10.91 17.60 14.87
N SER A 254 -10.15 18.68 14.71
CA SER A 254 -10.64 20.05 15.02
C SER A 254 -11.85 20.41 14.17
N GLN A 255 -11.86 20.09 12.88
CA GLN A 255 -13.00 20.36 12.00
C GLN A 255 -14.26 19.59 12.40
N ILE A 256 -14.14 18.30 12.78
CA ILE A 256 -15.28 17.50 13.22
C ILE A 256 -15.80 17.99 14.58
N ILE A 257 -14.92 18.29 15.53
CA ILE A 257 -15.31 18.78 16.86
C ILE A 257 -16.02 20.12 16.72
N GLU A 258 -15.47 21.06 15.95
CA GLU A 258 -16.10 22.35 15.71
C GLU A 258 -17.47 22.23 15.03
N GLN A 259 -17.64 21.29 14.11
CA GLN A 259 -18.92 21.05 13.45
C GLN A 259 -19.95 20.45 14.40
N ASN A 260 -19.54 19.46 15.19
CA ASN A 260 -20.43 18.83 16.21
C ASN A 260 -20.82 19.81 17.31
N ASP A 261 -19.95 20.76 17.69
CA ASP A 261 -20.28 21.79 18.68
C ASP A 261 -21.22 22.87 18.13
N LYS A 262 -21.15 23.17 16.84
CA LYS A 262 -22.09 24.08 16.16
C LYS A 262 -23.50 23.50 16.04
N ASP A 263 -23.61 22.18 15.99
CA ASP A 263 -24.88 21.45 15.88
C ASP A 263 -25.54 21.14 17.24
N LYS A 264 -24.86 21.42 18.36
CA LYS A 264 -25.45 21.32 19.68
C LYS A 264 -26.45 22.45 19.93
N PRO A 265 -27.68 22.14 20.36
CA PRO A 265 -28.66 23.17 20.70
C PRO A 265 -28.11 24.04 21.85
N ILE A 266 -28.12 25.36 21.65
CA ILE A 266 -27.74 26.33 22.68
C ILE A 266 -28.63 26.08 23.90
N PRO A 267 -28.08 25.88 25.10
CA PRO A 267 -28.90 25.76 26.29
C PRO A 267 -29.77 27.01 26.46
N LYS A 268 -31.08 26.85 26.46
CA LYS A 268 -32.00 27.94 26.79
C LYS A 268 -31.86 28.22 28.30
N ASN A 269 -31.25 29.36 28.63
CA ASN A 269 -31.27 29.90 29.99
C ASN A 269 -32.70 30.30 30.42
#